data_39ad190d6e46da08c2b51c2bbc3a27cc
#
_entry.id   39ad190d6e46da08c2b51c2bbc3a27cc
#
_cell.length_a   1.000
_cell.length_b   1.000
_cell.length_c   1.000
_cell.angle_alpha   90.00
_cell.angle_beta   90.00
_cell.angle_gamma   90.00
#
_symmetry.space_group_name_H-M   'P 1'
#
loop_
_entity.id
_entity.type
_entity.pdbx_description
1 polymer ?
#
loop_
_entity_poly.entity_id
_entity_poly.type
_entity_poly.pdbx_seq_one_letter_code
_entity_poly.pdbx_strand_id
1 'polypeptide(L)'
;ERPILLNSWEASYFDISEKKLLKLAKEAKEVGIELFVMDDGWFGERMDDSSSLGDWEANTKKLPGGLKGLSDKIHGLGLQFGIWVEPEMVNVKSKLYVAHPDWTIEIPGQPHSEGRNQRILDLANPQVQEFVIEEMSRVFSSADISYVKWDMNRIFSDDYSPYLPPDRQGEAAHRYICGLYHCMDVLTKRFPDILFEGCAAGGNRFDLGILCYFPQIWGSDDTDALCRAEIEENYSYGYPLSAVSAHVSACPNHQTLRNTPLETRFQVACFGSFGYECNLCDMKKEEKEAMKEQIALYKKWRKVLQQGTFYRGRSFYDGTQSGMGGSVLADEAGNQMEWTCVSEDGTKAVGMLMQKLVVPNTQQQTYYPKGLLPDVRYHFYNRKLKYNIKEFGDLVNTVSPVHIRQDSLTHQVLSKFVKMDGETEDFHAYGDTLMYGGVHV
;
A
#
# COMPACT_ATOMS: atom_id res chain seq x y z
N GLU A 1 12.03 4.98 -11.15
CA GLU A 1 10.61 5.24 -10.86
C GLU A 1 9.92 3.99 -10.33
N ARG A 2 9.02 4.13 -9.36
CA ARG A 2 8.19 3.03 -8.86
C ARG A 2 7.04 2.79 -9.85
N PRO A 3 6.79 1.55 -10.30
CA PRO A 3 5.65 1.24 -11.15
C PRO A 3 4.34 1.29 -10.36
N ILE A 4 3.23 1.56 -11.07
CA ILE A 4 1.89 1.43 -10.51
C ILE A 4 1.55 -0.06 -10.47
N LEU A 5 1.34 -0.61 -9.28
CA LEU A 5 1.09 -2.04 -9.12
C LEU A 5 -0.36 -2.37 -8.79
N LEU A 6 -0.75 -3.60 -9.06
CA LEU A 6 -1.90 -4.27 -8.47
C LEU A 6 -1.41 -5.48 -7.69
N ASN A 7 -1.68 -5.51 -6.39
CA ASN A 7 -1.46 -6.68 -5.55
C ASN A 7 -2.75 -7.53 -5.49
N SER A 8 -2.61 -8.85 -5.55
CA SER A 8 -3.75 -9.78 -5.60
C SER A 8 -4.32 -10.14 -4.23
N TRP A 9 -3.71 -9.72 -3.10
CA TRP A 9 -4.10 -10.19 -1.77
C TRP A 9 -5.58 -9.90 -1.45
N GLU A 10 -5.98 -8.65 -1.36
CA GLU A 10 -7.38 -8.29 -1.06
C GLU A 10 -8.37 -8.65 -2.19
N ALA A 11 -7.87 -9.03 -3.37
CA ALA A 11 -8.73 -9.50 -4.45
C ALA A 11 -9.08 -10.99 -4.35
N SER A 12 -8.21 -11.81 -3.76
CA SER A 12 -8.33 -13.28 -3.87
C SER A 12 -7.92 -14.03 -2.60
N TYR A 13 -7.15 -13.42 -1.71
CA TYR A 13 -6.50 -14.11 -0.58
C TYR A 13 -5.80 -15.39 -1.08
N PHE A 14 -5.97 -16.52 -0.38
CA PHE A 14 -5.42 -17.82 -0.76
C PHE A 14 -6.14 -18.50 -1.95
N ASP A 15 -7.33 -18.00 -2.34
CA ASP A 15 -8.13 -18.58 -3.43
C ASP A 15 -7.66 -18.08 -4.81
N ILE A 16 -6.42 -18.40 -5.14
CA ILE A 16 -5.80 -18.07 -6.41
C ILE A 16 -5.80 -19.26 -7.37
N SER A 17 -5.85 -18.96 -8.66
CA SER A 17 -5.58 -19.88 -9.76
C SER A 17 -5.09 -19.08 -10.97
N GLU A 18 -4.37 -19.71 -11.88
CA GLU A 18 -3.90 -19.05 -13.09
C GLU A 18 -5.04 -18.33 -13.83
N LYS A 19 -6.21 -18.97 -13.94
CA LYS A 19 -7.39 -18.38 -14.59
C LYS A 19 -7.87 -17.09 -13.90
N LYS A 20 -7.94 -17.09 -12.55
CA LYS A 20 -8.38 -15.91 -11.77
C LYS A 20 -7.35 -14.79 -11.87
N LEU A 21 -6.07 -15.12 -11.70
CA LEU A 21 -4.97 -14.13 -11.78
C LEU A 21 -4.89 -13.50 -13.17
N LEU A 22 -5.01 -14.28 -14.24
CA LEU A 22 -5.02 -13.73 -15.60
C LEU A 22 -6.25 -12.88 -15.91
N LYS A 23 -7.42 -13.21 -15.33
CA LYS A 23 -8.60 -12.37 -15.46
C LYS A 23 -8.35 -11.02 -14.77
N LEU A 24 -7.83 -11.05 -13.54
CA LEU A 24 -7.51 -9.84 -12.78
C LEU A 24 -6.43 -9.00 -13.48
N ALA A 25 -5.38 -9.64 -14.02
CA ALA A 25 -4.32 -8.97 -14.74
C ALA A 25 -4.79 -8.29 -16.03
N LYS A 26 -5.75 -8.86 -16.75
CA LYS A 26 -6.38 -8.22 -17.92
C LYS A 26 -7.09 -6.93 -17.53
N GLU A 27 -7.87 -6.96 -16.46
CA GLU A 27 -8.53 -5.75 -15.94
C GLU A 27 -7.49 -4.71 -15.49
N ALA A 28 -6.41 -5.15 -14.83
CA ALA A 28 -5.31 -4.28 -14.43
C ALA A 28 -4.68 -3.57 -15.63
N LYS A 29 -4.40 -4.31 -16.71
CA LYS A 29 -3.87 -3.75 -17.95
C LYS A 29 -4.82 -2.74 -18.58
N GLU A 30 -6.11 -3.04 -18.59
CA GLU A 30 -7.14 -2.18 -19.17
C GLU A 30 -7.22 -0.82 -18.48
N VAL A 31 -7.04 -0.76 -17.15
CA VAL A 31 -7.05 0.51 -16.42
C VAL A 31 -5.69 1.23 -16.45
N GLY A 32 -4.62 0.59 -16.91
CA GLY A 32 -3.31 1.22 -17.11
C GLY A 32 -2.27 0.93 -16.02
N ILE A 33 -2.49 -0.08 -15.19
CA ILE A 33 -1.51 -0.63 -14.24
C ILE A 33 -0.30 -1.16 -15.00
N GLU A 34 0.86 -1.15 -14.36
CA GLU A 34 2.16 -1.45 -14.96
C GLU A 34 2.75 -2.77 -14.44
N LEU A 35 2.47 -3.12 -13.18
CA LEU A 35 3.00 -4.30 -12.48
C LEU A 35 1.87 -5.09 -11.83
N PHE A 36 1.86 -6.39 -12.05
CA PHE A 36 0.97 -7.33 -11.38
C PHE A 36 1.74 -8.15 -10.35
N VAL A 37 1.34 -8.09 -9.07
CA VAL A 37 1.97 -8.81 -7.97
C VAL A 37 1.05 -9.93 -7.50
N MET A 38 1.49 -11.17 -7.63
CA MET A 38 0.84 -12.33 -7.05
C MET A 38 1.27 -12.47 -5.59
N ASP A 39 0.34 -12.28 -4.66
CA ASP A 39 0.57 -12.38 -3.21
C ASP A 39 0.56 -13.85 -2.73
N ASP A 40 0.43 -14.10 -1.44
CA ASP A 40 0.49 -15.41 -0.79
C ASP A 40 -0.47 -16.45 -1.40
N GLY A 41 -0.10 -17.74 -1.32
CA GLY A 41 -0.94 -18.86 -1.73
C GLY A 41 -0.52 -19.59 -3.00
N TRP A 42 0.61 -19.24 -3.64
CA TRP A 42 1.04 -19.81 -4.92
C TRP A 42 1.86 -21.11 -4.81
N PHE A 43 2.41 -21.43 -3.62
CA PHE A 43 3.36 -22.52 -3.41
C PHE A 43 2.80 -23.66 -2.56
N GLY A 44 3.40 -24.84 -2.62
CA GLY A 44 3.06 -26.02 -1.83
C GLY A 44 1.57 -26.38 -1.88
N GLU A 45 1.02 -26.78 -0.76
CA GLU A 45 -0.43 -27.01 -0.55
C GLU A 45 -1.07 -25.82 0.23
N ARG A 46 -0.61 -24.60 -0.03
CA ARG A 46 -1.00 -23.39 0.68
C ARG A 46 -2.41 -22.96 0.32
N MET A 47 -3.39 -23.40 1.12
CA MET A 47 -4.81 -23.05 1.00
C MET A 47 -5.26 -22.07 2.09
N ASP A 48 -4.46 -21.95 3.13
CA ASP A 48 -4.58 -21.06 4.28
C ASP A 48 -3.19 -20.84 4.88
N ASP A 49 -3.08 -20.18 6.03
CA ASP A 49 -1.83 -19.88 6.71
C ASP A 49 -1.23 -21.04 7.52
N SER A 50 -1.87 -22.23 7.53
CA SER A 50 -1.50 -23.35 8.39
C SER A 50 -0.42 -24.27 7.83
N SER A 51 -0.01 -24.09 6.57
CA SER A 51 0.89 -25.03 5.90
C SER A 51 1.78 -24.37 4.84
N SER A 52 2.83 -25.10 4.43
CA SER A 52 3.69 -24.88 3.27
C SER A 52 4.71 -23.76 3.34
N LEU A 53 4.72 -22.87 4.35
CA LEU A 53 5.86 -21.98 4.51
C LEU A 53 7.14 -22.80 4.73
N GLY A 54 8.17 -22.50 3.91
CA GLY A 54 9.40 -23.28 3.79
C GLY A 54 9.48 -24.13 2.52
N ASP A 55 8.35 -24.44 1.88
CA ASP A 55 8.26 -25.28 0.66
C ASP A 55 7.93 -24.40 -0.55
N TRP A 56 8.92 -23.74 -1.13
CA TRP A 56 8.76 -22.71 -2.16
C TRP A 56 8.58 -23.26 -3.59
N GLU A 57 7.94 -24.42 -3.76
CA GLU A 57 7.59 -24.96 -5.06
C GLU A 57 6.20 -24.52 -5.50
N ALA A 58 6.07 -24.04 -6.75
CA ALA A 58 4.78 -23.58 -7.26
C ALA A 58 3.74 -24.72 -7.25
N ASN A 59 2.56 -24.43 -6.75
CA ASN A 59 1.44 -25.38 -6.77
C ASN A 59 0.92 -25.56 -8.20
N THR A 60 1.20 -26.72 -8.82
CA THR A 60 0.84 -27.00 -10.21
C THR A 60 -0.66 -27.16 -10.45
N LYS A 61 -1.47 -27.39 -9.41
CA LYS A 61 -2.94 -27.38 -9.51
C LYS A 61 -3.47 -25.96 -9.67
N LYS A 62 -2.87 -24.99 -8.94
CA LYS A 62 -3.21 -23.57 -9.04
C LYS A 62 -2.57 -22.92 -10.26
N LEU A 63 -1.31 -23.25 -10.54
CA LEU A 63 -0.46 -22.71 -11.60
C LEU A 63 0.08 -23.85 -12.49
N PRO A 64 -0.67 -24.35 -13.47
CA PRO A 64 -0.26 -25.50 -14.28
C PRO A 64 1.06 -25.33 -15.04
N GLY A 65 1.40 -24.10 -15.40
CA GLY A 65 2.69 -23.76 -16.05
C GLY A 65 3.78 -23.32 -15.06
N GLY A 66 3.55 -23.46 -13.75
CA GLY A 66 4.43 -22.92 -12.71
C GLY A 66 4.53 -21.39 -12.75
N LEU A 67 5.53 -20.84 -12.05
CA LEU A 67 5.77 -19.39 -12.06
C LEU A 67 6.10 -18.89 -13.46
N LYS A 68 6.94 -19.61 -14.21
CA LYS A 68 7.31 -19.21 -15.57
C LYS A 68 6.09 -19.09 -16.49
N GLY A 69 5.21 -20.08 -16.48
CA GLY A 69 4.03 -20.08 -17.36
C GLY A 69 3.06 -18.93 -17.04
N LEU A 70 2.92 -18.56 -15.76
CA LEU A 70 2.13 -17.40 -15.37
C LEU A 70 2.84 -16.11 -15.76
N SER A 71 4.12 -15.94 -15.44
CA SER A 71 4.95 -14.78 -15.78
C SER A 71 4.91 -14.49 -17.28
N ASP A 72 5.15 -15.49 -18.12
CA ASP A 72 5.11 -15.35 -19.60
C ASP A 72 3.75 -14.79 -20.07
N LYS A 73 2.65 -15.25 -19.47
CA LYS A 73 1.29 -14.79 -19.81
C LYS A 73 1.01 -13.36 -19.31
N ILE A 74 1.52 -13.00 -18.14
CA ILE A 74 1.42 -11.62 -17.59
C ILE A 74 2.22 -10.66 -18.47
N HIS A 75 3.46 -11.02 -18.83
CA HIS A 75 4.27 -10.23 -19.77
C HIS A 75 3.62 -10.14 -21.16
N GLY A 76 2.95 -11.19 -21.61
CA GLY A 76 2.17 -11.19 -22.85
C GLY A 76 1.02 -10.19 -22.85
N LEU A 77 0.54 -9.77 -21.66
CA LEU A 77 -0.41 -8.66 -21.50
C LEU A 77 0.29 -7.28 -21.48
N GLY A 78 1.61 -7.23 -21.44
CA GLY A 78 2.41 -6.01 -21.32
C GLY A 78 2.44 -5.45 -19.88
N LEU A 79 2.39 -6.33 -18.88
CA LEU A 79 2.58 -6.02 -17.46
C LEU A 79 3.90 -6.61 -16.99
N GLN A 80 4.55 -5.96 -16.03
CA GLN A 80 5.60 -6.58 -15.23
C GLN A 80 4.99 -7.60 -14.26
N PHE A 81 5.81 -8.54 -13.78
CA PHE A 81 5.37 -9.57 -12.85
C PHE A 81 6.16 -9.55 -11.55
N GLY A 82 5.43 -9.65 -10.43
CA GLY A 82 5.99 -9.73 -9.08
C GLY A 82 5.37 -10.86 -8.27
N ILE A 83 6.07 -11.25 -7.21
CA ILE A 83 5.64 -12.30 -6.29
C ILE A 83 5.81 -11.89 -4.83
N TRP A 84 5.06 -12.52 -3.95
CA TRP A 84 5.21 -12.49 -2.51
C TRP A 84 6.01 -13.70 -2.03
N VAL A 85 6.87 -13.49 -1.02
CA VAL A 85 7.60 -14.53 -0.30
C VAL A 85 7.71 -14.20 1.18
N GLU A 86 7.82 -15.23 2.04
CA GLU A 86 8.04 -15.11 3.48
C GLU A 86 9.10 -16.13 3.94
N PRO A 87 10.36 -16.01 3.49
CA PRO A 87 11.34 -17.09 3.61
C PRO A 87 12.00 -17.20 4.98
N GLU A 88 11.71 -16.29 5.89
CA GLU A 88 12.16 -16.35 7.28
C GLU A 88 11.28 -17.24 8.16
N MET A 89 10.12 -17.64 7.63
CA MET A 89 9.09 -18.38 8.37
C MET A 89 8.92 -19.80 7.85
N VAL A 90 8.51 -20.70 8.73
CA VAL A 90 8.24 -22.09 8.40
C VAL A 90 7.00 -22.57 9.13
N ASN A 91 6.19 -23.42 8.48
CA ASN A 91 5.09 -24.13 9.12
C ASN A 91 5.57 -25.53 9.56
N VAL A 92 5.09 -26.01 10.69
CA VAL A 92 5.44 -27.36 11.19
C VAL A 92 5.01 -28.50 10.26
N LYS A 93 4.07 -28.24 9.35
CA LYS A 93 3.61 -29.19 8.33
C LYS A 93 4.42 -29.13 7.04
N SER A 94 5.44 -28.27 6.94
CA SER A 94 6.29 -28.18 5.76
C SER A 94 7.30 -29.33 5.69
N LYS A 95 7.75 -29.64 4.49
CA LYS A 95 8.85 -30.59 4.26
C LYS A 95 10.15 -30.08 4.89
N LEU A 96 10.36 -28.76 4.84
CA LEU A 96 11.53 -28.11 5.46
C LEU A 96 11.59 -28.38 6.95
N TYR A 97 10.49 -28.12 7.66
CA TYR A 97 10.45 -28.33 9.11
C TYR A 97 10.61 -29.83 9.49
N VAL A 98 9.99 -30.72 8.73
CA VAL A 98 10.14 -32.18 8.96
C VAL A 98 11.60 -32.62 8.78
N ALA A 99 12.32 -32.02 7.82
CA ALA A 99 13.73 -32.36 7.56
C ALA A 99 14.68 -31.68 8.57
N HIS A 100 14.37 -30.50 9.01
CA HIS A 100 15.23 -29.64 9.85
C HIS A 100 14.44 -28.97 10.98
N PRO A 101 13.86 -29.72 11.94
CA PRO A 101 13.15 -29.14 13.07
C PRO A 101 14.05 -28.29 13.97
N ASP A 102 15.34 -28.55 13.98
CA ASP A 102 16.41 -27.85 14.71
C ASP A 102 16.79 -26.48 14.09
N TRP A 103 16.20 -26.10 12.97
CA TRP A 103 16.46 -24.82 12.32
C TRP A 103 15.54 -23.69 12.78
N THR A 104 14.64 -23.96 13.70
CA THR A 104 13.73 -22.93 14.23
C THR A 104 14.22 -22.36 15.55
N ILE A 105 13.96 -21.07 15.76
CA ILE A 105 14.16 -20.42 17.05
C ILE A 105 13.24 -21.08 18.07
N GLU A 106 13.82 -21.59 19.18
CA GLU A 106 13.06 -22.23 20.27
C GLU A 106 13.83 -22.22 21.59
N ILE A 107 13.13 -22.03 22.70
CA ILE A 107 13.72 -22.13 24.05
C ILE A 107 13.66 -23.58 24.50
N PRO A 108 14.81 -24.24 24.79
CA PRO A 108 14.82 -25.63 25.19
C PRO A 108 13.95 -25.92 26.40
N GLY A 109 13.08 -26.93 26.29
CA GLY A 109 12.20 -27.36 27.35
C GLY A 109 10.98 -26.47 27.63
N GLN A 110 10.76 -25.44 26.81
CA GLN A 110 9.56 -24.62 26.84
C GLN A 110 8.64 -24.99 25.68
N PRO A 111 7.31 -24.84 25.85
CA PRO A 111 6.39 -24.91 24.70
C PRO A 111 6.72 -23.84 23.67
N HIS A 112 6.62 -24.20 22.39
CA HIS A 112 6.76 -23.20 21.33
C HIS A 112 5.69 -22.12 21.45
N SER A 113 6.08 -20.89 21.31
CA SER A 113 5.19 -19.79 21.01
C SER A 113 4.88 -19.79 19.53
N GLU A 114 3.62 -19.94 19.16
CA GLU A 114 3.18 -19.94 17.77
C GLU A 114 2.27 -18.74 17.49
N GLY A 115 2.53 -18.04 16.41
CA GLY A 115 1.66 -16.99 15.86
C GLY A 115 1.39 -17.29 14.40
N ARG A 116 0.13 -17.25 13.94
CA ARG A 116 -0.28 -17.57 12.57
C ARG A 116 0.22 -18.94 12.07
N ASN A 117 0.31 -19.94 12.97
CA ASN A 117 0.86 -21.28 12.68
C ASN A 117 2.30 -21.25 12.15
N GLN A 118 3.08 -20.22 12.45
CA GLN A 118 4.43 -20.01 11.95
C GLN A 118 5.47 -20.15 13.06
N ARG A 119 6.65 -20.64 12.67
CA ARG A 119 7.90 -20.61 13.44
C ARG A 119 8.93 -19.81 12.69
N ILE A 120 9.87 -19.22 13.40
CA ILE A 120 10.93 -18.39 12.84
C ILE A 120 12.14 -19.30 12.58
N LEU A 121 12.69 -19.24 11.37
CA LEU A 121 13.97 -19.88 11.05
C LEU A 121 15.11 -19.16 11.74
N ASP A 122 16.06 -19.88 12.32
CA ASP A 122 17.20 -19.32 13.04
C ASP A 122 18.28 -18.77 12.08
N LEU A 123 18.12 -17.53 11.67
CA LEU A 123 19.10 -16.85 10.80
C LEU A 123 20.43 -16.51 11.51
N ALA A 124 20.62 -16.80 12.80
CA ALA A 124 21.96 -16.83 13.40
C ALA A 124 22.77 -18.03 12.90
N ASN A 125 22.12 -19.06 12.36
CA ASN A 125 22.74 -20.25 11.79
C ASN A 125 23.12 -20.04 10.32
N PRO A 126 24.43 -20.12 9.95
CA PRO A 126 24.85 -19.97 8.53
C PRO A 126 24.24 -20.98 7.57
N GLN A 127 23.90 -22.20 8.01
CA GLN A 127 23.26 -23.20 7.17
C GLN A 127 21.82 -22.77 6.78
N VAL A 128 21.11 -22.13 7.70
CA VAL A 128 19.79 -21.59 7.44
C VAL A 128 19.87 -20.39 6.48
N GLN A 129 20.89 -19.50 6.67
CA GLN A 129 21.14 -18.40 5.74
C GLN A 129 21.38 -18.93 4.32
N GLU A 130 22.27 -19.92 4.16
CA GLU A 130 22.56 -20.54 2.85
C GLU A 130 21.31 -21.14 2.21
N PHE A 131 20.50 -21.87 2.99
CA PHE A 131 19.22 -22.40 2.52
C PHE A 131 18.31 -21.29 1.99
N VAL A 132 18.12 -20.21 2.75
CA VAL A 132 17.27 -19.08 2.33
C VAL A 132 17.80 -18.45 1.04
N ILE A 133 19.12 -18.22 0.96
CA ILE A 133 19.75 -17.63 -0.22
C ILE A 133 19.54 -18.52 -1.46
N GLU A 134 19.83 -19.79 -1.36
CA GLU A 134 19.76 -20.69 -2.52
C GLU A 134 18.31 -20.98 -2.92
N GLU A 135 17.40 -21.15 -1.95
CA GLU A 135 16.00 -21.39 -2.25
C GLU A 135 15.34 -20.17 -2.90
N MET A 136 15.58 -18.97 -2.38
CA MET A 136 15.08 -17.74 -2.99
C MET A 136 15.74 -17.48 -4.37
N SER A 137 17.01 -17.81 -4.52
CA SER A 137 17.67 -17.71 -5.83
C SER A 137 17.04 -18.65 -6.86
N ARG A 138 16.69 -19.87 -6.45
CA ARG A 138 15.99 -20.84 -7.30
C ARG A 138 14.61 -20.29 -7.71
N VAL A 139 13.86 -19.73 -6.76
CA VAL A 139 12.54 -19.15 -7.02
C VAL A 139 12.65 -17.96 -7.97
N PHE A 140 13.52 -17.00 -7.69
CA PHE A 140 13.65 -15.77 -8.49
C PHE A 140 14.22 -16.04 -9.90
N SER A 141 15.02 -17.07 -10.06
CA SER A 141 15.52 -17.51 -11.38
C SER A 141 14.50 -18.34 -12.18
N SER A 142 13.42 -18.81 -11.55
CA SER A 142 12.46 -19.72 -12.20
C SER A 142 11.50 -19.04 -13.18
N ALA A 143 11.43 -17.71 -13.16
CA ALA A 143 10.57 -16.89 -14.01
C ALA A 143 11.17 -15.48 -14.18
N ASP A 144 10.67 -14.72 -15.13
CA ASP A 144 11.01 -13.31 -15.25
C ASP A 144 10.20 -12.52 -14.21
N ILE A 145 10.87 -12.21 -13.09
CA ILE A 145 10.32 -11.54 -11.90
C ILE A 145 11.02 -10.19 -11.76
N SER A 146 10.26 -9.11 -11.73
CA SER A 146 10.76 -7.75 -11.57
C SER A 146 10.45 -7.13 -10.21
N TYR A 147 9.69 -7.83 -9.36
CA TYR A 147 9.28 -7.33 -8.05
C TYR A 147 9.09 -8.48 -7.05
N VAL A 148 9.57 -8.28 -5.84
CA VAL A 148 9.40 -9.21 -4.72
C VAL A 148 8.89 -8.46 -3.50
N LYS A 149 7.74 -8.88 -2.95
CA LYS A 149 7.27 -8.50 -1.63
C LYS A 149 7.77 -9.56 -0.64
N TRP A 150 8.73 -9.16 0.19
CA TRP A 150 9.34 -10.02 1.22
C TRP A 150 8.69 -9.73 2.55
N ASP A 151 7.94 -10.68 3.07
CA ASP A 151 7.15 -10.55 4.29
C ASP A 151 7.76 -11.27 5.49
N MET A 152 7.25 -10.94 6.68
CA MET A 152 7.54 -11.56 7.95
C MET A 152 6.36 -11.32 8.89
N ASN A 153 5.51 -12.34 9.11
CA ASN A 153 4.25 -12.18 9.83
C ASN A 153 4.26 -12.74 11.26
N ARG A 154 5.45 -12.99 11.79
CA ARG A 154 5.62 -13.58 13.11
C ARG A 154 6.45 -12.67 14.01
N ILE A 155 5.91 -12.30 15.14
CA ILE A 155 6.63 -11.54 16.18
C ILE A 155 7.62 -12.46 16.89
N PHE A 156 8.82 -11.98 17.18
CA PHE A 156 9.77 -12.65 18.05
C PHE A 156 9.20 -12.72 19.47
N SER A 157 9.08 -13.93 19.99
CA SER A 157 8.65 -14.20 21.35
C SER A 157 9.54 -15.21 22.08
N ASP A 158 10.26 -16.03 21.30
CA ASP A 158 11.22 -17.01 21.78
C ASP A 158 12.59 -16.53 21.34
N ASP A 159 13.32 -15.81 22.20
CA ASP A 159 14.63 -15.25 21.87
C ASP A 159 15.74 -16.22 22.27
N TYR A 160 15.85 -17.33 21.55
CA TYR A 160 16.88 -18.34 21.76
C TYR A 160 17.26 -18.99 20.44
N SER A 161 18.56 -19.01 20.12
CA SER A 161 19.10 -19.66 18.94
C SER A 161 19.65 -21.06 19.29
N PRO A 162 19.08 -22.16 18.76
CA PRO A 162 19.66 -23.50 18.95
C PRO A 162 21.09 -23.62 18.40
N TYR A 163 21.49 -22.78 17.49
CA TYR A 163 22.85 -22.74 16.91
C TYR A 163 23.88 -22.12 17.84
N LEU A 164 23.49 -21.14 18.64
CA LEU A 164 24.43 -20.43 19.51
C LEU A 164 24.69 -21.20 20.81
N PRO A 165 25.93 -21.18 21.32
CA PRO A 165 26.22 -21.76 22.63
C PRO A 165 25.53 -20.99 23.76
N PRO A 166 25.29 -21.61 24.93
CA PRO A 166 24.52 -21.01 26.02
C PRO A 166 25.04 -19.66 26.53
N ASP A 167 26.35 -19.44 26.51
CA ASP A 167 27.01 -18.20 26.94
C ASP A 167 26.90 -17.07 25.91
N ARG A 168 26.37 -17.33 24.72
CA ARG A 168 26.17 -16.35 23.66
C ARG A 168 24.72 -16.10 23.29
N GLN A 169 23.77 -16.60 24.05
CA GLN A 169 22.35 -16.43 23.76
C GLN A 169 21.91 -14.94 23.77
N GLY A 170 22.53 -14.09 24.57
CA GLY A 170 22.32 -12.65 24.54
C GLY A 170 22.64 -11.96 23.20
N GLU A 171 23.28 -12.68 22.25
CA GLU A 171 23.55 -12.18 20.88
C GLU A 171 22.47 -12.63 19.86
N ALA A 172 21.53 -13.48 20.25
CA ALA A 172 20.61 -14.16 19.31
C ALA A 172 19.86 -13.18 18.39
N ALA A 173 19.17 -12.21 18.95
CA ALA A 173 18.43 -11.21 18.17
C ALA A 173 19.33 -10.41 17.22
N HIS A 174 20.52 -9.97 17.71
CA HIS A 174 21.48 -9.25 16.86
C HIS A 174 21.99 -10.12 15.72
N ARG A 175 22.36 -11.37 16.01
CA ARG A 175 22.86 -12.30 14.98
C ARG A 175 21.82 -12.68 13.98
N TYR A 176 20.56 -12.80 14.39
CA TYR A 176 19.45 -12.99 13.48
C TYR A 176 19.37 -11.87 12.44
N ILE A 177 19.41 -10.61 12.90
CA ILE A 177 19.36 -9.45 11.98
C ILE A 177 20.60 -9.39 11.08
N CYS A 178 21.78 -9.70 11.61
CA CYS A 178 23.00 -9.78 10.77
C CYS A 178 22.86 -10.88 9.69
N GLY A 179 22.29 -12.03 10.04
CA GLY A 179 22.02 -13.11 9.09
C GLY A 179 20.98 -12.74 8.06
N LEU A 180 19.91 -12.07 8.47
CA LEU A 180 18.90 -11.53 7.58
C LEU A 180 19.49 -10.54 6.57
N TYR A 181 20.27 -9.57 7.05
CA TYR A 181 20.94 -8.60 6.18
C TYR A 181 21.95 -9.25 5.23
N HIS A 182 22.64 -10.31 5.68
CA HIS A 182 23.50 -11.11 4.79
C HIS A 182 22.68 -11.76 3.66
N CYS A 183 21.55 -12.39 3.94
CA CYS A 183 20.66 -12.95 2.92
C CYS A 183 20.18 -11.88 1.94
N MET A 184 19.71 -10.74 2.45
CA MET A 184 19.26 -9.63 1.63
C MET A 184 20.37 -9.05 0.75
N ASP A 185 21.57 -8.85 1.32
CA ASP A 185 22.73 -8.34 0.58
C ASP A 185 23.12 -9.24 -0.60
N VAL A 186 23.16 -10.55 -0.37
CA VAL A 186 23.46 -11.53 -1.43
C VAL A 186 22.38 -11.53 -2.50
N LEU A 187 21.12 -11.56 -2.10
CA LEU A 187 20.00 -11.66 -3.04
C LEU A 187 19.81 -10.39 -3.85
N THR A 188 19.90 -9.21 -3.25
CA THR A 188 19.79 -7.93 -3.98
C THR A 188 20.94 -7.72 -4.95
N LYS A 189 22.15 -8.19 -4.63
CA LYS A 189 23.30 -8.18 -5.56
C LYS A 189 23.16 -9.23 -6.67
N ARG A 190 22.60 -10.40 -6.37
CA ARG A 190 22.37 -11.47 -7.33
C ARG A 190 21.25 -11.12 -8.32
N PHE A 191 20.26 -10.36 -7.88
CA PHE A 191 19.07 -9.95 -8.65
C PHE A 191 18.89 -8.42 -8.64
N PRO A 192 19.81 -7.66 -9.24
CA PRO A 192 19.81 -6.19 -9.15
C PRO A 192 18.64 -5.52 -9.89
N ASP A 193 17.98 -6.25 -10.80
CA ASP A 193 16.83 -5.76 -11.57
C ASP A 193 15.48 -6.01 -10.86
N ILE A 194 15.48 -6.73 -9.75
CA ILE A 194 14.29 -6.93 -8.92
C ILE A 194 14.12 -5.78 -7.95
N LEU A 195 12.97 -5.15 -7.96
CA LEU A 195 12.57 -4.19 -6.93
C LEU A 195 12.02 -4.96 -5.71
N PHE A 196 12.71 -4.86 -4.57
CA PHE A 196 12.28 -5.49 -3.33
C PHE A 196 11.44 -4.52 -2.48
N GLU A 197 10.31 -5.02 -2.00
CA GLU A 197 9.47 -4.40 -0.98
C GLU A 197 9.55 -5.22 0.30
N GLY A 198 9.85 -4.57 1.41
CA GLY A 198 9.80 -5.19 2.74
C GLY A 198 8.41 -5.09 3.33
N CYS A 199 7.96 -6.18 3.95
CA CYS A 199 6.77 -6.25 4.78
C CYS A 199 7.10 -7.01 6.07
N ALA A 200 6.48 -6.64 7.17
CA ALA A 200 6.58 -7.38 8.44
C ALA A 200 5.25 -7.22 9.18
N ALA A 201 4.19 -7.90 8.72
CA ALA A 201 2.83 -7.61 9.10
C ALA A 201 2.57 -6.09 9.05
N GLY A 202 2.81 -5.49 7.90
CA GLY A 202 2.93 -4.05 7.71
C GLY A 202 4.35 -3.53 7.94
N GLY A 203 4.47 -2.37 8.57
CA GLY A 203 5.72 -1.64 8.75
C GLY A 203 6.52 -1.94 10.02
N ASN A 204 6.34 -3.10 10.67
CA ASN A 204 6.99 -3.40 11.94
C ASN A 204 8.54 -3.48 11.88
N ARG A 205 9.11 -3.54 10.66
CA ARG A 205 10.57 -3.50 10.41
C ARG A 205 10.98 -2.30 9.57
N PHE A 206 10.20 -1.23 9.57
CA PHE A 206 10.53 -0.04 8.80
C PHE A 206 11.62 0.76 9.52
N ASP A 207 12.86 0.56 9.15
CA ASP A 207 14.04 1.27 9.65
C ASP A 207 15.06 1.55 8.53
N LEU A 208 16.11 2.33 8.86
CA LEU A 208 17.14 2.69 7.89
C LEU A 208 18.01 1.49 7.47
N GLY A 209 18.11 0.46 8.30
CA GLY A 209 18.87 -0.75 7.98
C GLY A 209 18.21 -1.54 6.86
N ILE A 210 16.90 -1.80 6.97
CA ILE A 210 16.16 -2.51 5.92
C ILE A 210 16.13 -1.74 4.60
N LEU A 211 16.08 -0.39 4.66
CA LEU A 211 16.09 0.46 3.47
C LEU A 211 17.40 0.41 2.68
N CYS A 212 18.50 -0.09 3.27
CA CYS A 212 19.73 -0.35 2.52
C CYS A 212 19.57 -1.47 1.47
N TYR A 213 18.60 -2.34 1.66
CA TYR A 213 18.32 -3.50 0.80
C TYR A 213 16.99 -3.38 0.07
N PHE A 214 15.96 -2.98 0.80
CA PHE A 214 14.58 -2.88 0.30
C PHE A 214 14.14 -1.42 0.29
N PRO A 215 14.21 -0.75 -0.86
CA PRO A 215 13.97 0.69 -0.93
C PRO A 215 12.49 1.09 -0.83
N GLN A 216 11.60 0.12 -0.59
CA GLN A 216 10.17 0.29 -0.46
C GLN A 216 9.65 -0.63 0.64
N ILE A 217 8.76 -0.13 1.48
CA ILE A 217 8.20 -0.86 2.62
C ILE A 217 6.68 -0.78 2.58
N TRP A 218 6.00 -1.89 2.80
CA TRP A 218 4.56 -1.94 3.07
C TRP A 218 4.27 -1.27 4.41
N GLY A 219 3.66 -0.09 4.38
CA GLY A 219 3.56 0.77 5.57
C GLY A 219 2.67 0.21 6.67
N SER A 220 1.58 -0.48 6.33
CA SER A 220 0.65 -1.09 7.28
C SER A 220 -0.32 -2.02 6.56
N ASP A 221 -0.70 -3.10 7.22
CA ASP A 221 -1.81 -3.96 6.79
C ASP A 221 -3.19 -3.30 7.00
N ASP A 222 -3.26 -2.21 7.76
CA ASP A 222 -4.45 -1.36 7.77
C ASP A 222 -4.48 -0.53 6.47
N THR A 223 -5.36 -0.94 5.56
CA THR A 223 -5.52 -0.34 4.23
C THR A 223 -6.67 0.66 4.16
N ASP A 224 -7.31 0.96 5.28
CA ASP A 224 -8.32 2.02 5.36
C ASP A 224 -7.69 3.39 5.05
N ALA A 225 -8.26 4.13 4.11
CA ALA A 225 -7.64 5.38 3.64
C ALA A 225 -7.54 6.47 4.72
N LEU A 226 -8.48 6.53 5.68
CA LEU A 226 -8.38 7.48 6.80
C LEU A 226 -7.24 7.10 7.74
N CYS A 227 -7.11 5.81 8.05
CA CYS A 227 -5.99 5.32 8.85
C CYS A 227 -4.66 5.51 8.10
N ARG A 228 -4.63 5.21 6.78
CA ARG A 228 -3.44 5.39 5.96
C ARG A 228 -3.00 6.85 5.85
N ALA A 229 -3.91 7.80 5.81
CA ALA A 229 -3.55 9.22 5.83
C ALA A 229 -2.73 9.56 7.09
N GLU A 230 -3.15 9.09 8.26
CA GLU A 230 -2.42 9.27 9.52
C GLU A 230 -1.09 8.48 9.55
N ILE A 231 -1.09 7.24 9.09
CA ILE A 231 0.10 6.38 9.03
C ILE A 231 1.16 6.98 8.11
N GLU A 232 0.79 7.41 6.91
CA GLU A 232 1.72 7.97 5.92
C GLU A 232 2.25 9.33 6.37
N GLU A 233 1.40 10.19 6.97
CA GLU A 233 1.87 11.43 7.57
C GLU A 233 2.92 11.16 8.66
N ASN A 234 2.68 10.19 9.54
CA ASN A 234 3.61 9.84 10.61
C ASN A 234 4.93 9.28 10.06
N TYR A 235 4.91 8.41 9.06
CA TYR A 235 6.14 7.96 8.41
C TYR A 235 6.92 9.11 7.78
N SER A 236 6.25 10.12 7.25
CA SER A 236 6.89 11.25 6.59
C SER A 236 7.77 12.12 7.50
N TYR A 237 7.69 11.95 8.83
CA TYR A 237 8.62 12.61 9.76
C TYR A 237 10.01 12.00 9.76
N GLY A 238 10.17 10.74 9.37
CA GLY A 238 11.44 10.03 9.38
C GLY A 238 11.89 9.49 8.01
N TYR A 239 10.94 9.32 7.08
CA TYR A 239 11.18 8.64 5.81
C TYR A 239 10.52 9.37 4.63
N PRO A 240 11.09 9.31 3.42
CA PRO A 240 10.42 9.82 2.23
C PRO A 240 9.20 8.97 1.92
N LEU A 241 8.07 9.58 1.54
CA LEU A 241 6.85 8.84 1.20
C LEU A 241 7.04 7.91 -0.01
N SER A 242 8.01 8.18 -0.88
CA SER A 242 8.38 7.25 -1.96
C SER A 242 8.92 5.90 -1.47
N ALA A 243 9.29 5.78 -0.19
CA ALA A 243 9.66 4.51 0.43
C ALA A 243 8.46 3.79 1.07
N VAL A 244 7.29 4.42 1.13
CA VAL A 244 6.07 3.85 1.71
C VAL A 244 5.15 3.35 0.61
N SER A 245 4.86 2.06 0.57
CA SER A 245 3.83 1.51 -0.32
C SER A 245 2.44 1.92 0.13
N ALA A 246 1.68 2.47 -0.79
CA ALA A 246 0.35 3.00 -0.56
C ALA A 246 -0.62 2.52 -1.65
N HIS A 247 -1.65 1.78 -1.23
CA HIS A 247 -2.59 1.17 -2.16
C HIS A 247 -4.02 1.66 -1.95
N VAL A 248 -4.73 1.79 -3.06
CA VAL A 248 -6.20 1.90 -3.06
C VAL A 248 -6.78 0.51 -2.80
N SER A 249 -7.33 0.33 -1.61
CA SER A 249 -7.91 -0.94 -1.16
C SER A 249 -9.36 -1.12 -1.59
N ALA A 250 -9.95 -2.27 -1.24
CA ALA A 250 -11.37 -2.57 -1.42
C ALA A 250 -12.28 -1.60 -0.62
N CYS A 251 -13.53 -1.49 -1.05
CA CYS A 251 -14.58 -0.72 -0.36
C CYS A 251 -15.88 -1.53 -0.34
N PRO A 252 -16.49 -1.77 0.83
CA PRO A 252 -16.02 -1.40 2.17
C PRO A 252 -14.62 -1.96 2.49
N ASN A 253 -13.85 -1.25 3.32
CA ASN A 253 -12.56 -1.78 3.79
C ASN A 253 -12.78 -3.06 4.58
N HIS A 254 -11.95 -4.09 4.36
CA HIS A 254 -12.16 -5.43 4.94
C HIS A 254 -11.91 -5.48 6.45
N GLN A 255 -11.17 -4.54 7.03
CA GLN A 255 -10.88 -4.50 8.47
C GLN A 255 -11.80 -3.55 9.21
N THR A 256 -11.93 -2.31 8.75
CA THR A 256 -12.70 -1.26 9.44
C THR A 256 -14.17 -1.23 9.03
N LEU A 257 -14.54 -1.91 7.93
CA LEU A 257 -15.86 -1.89 7.28
C LEU A 257 -16.29 -0.48 6.82
N ARG A 258 -15.36 0.47 6.79
CA ARG A 258 -15.63 1.84 6.37
C ARG A 258 -15.84 1.92 4.87
N ASN A 259 -16.82 2.72 4.47
CA ASN A 259 -17.03 3.10 3.09
C ASN A 259 -16.34 4.44 2.83
N THR A 260 -15.25 4.42 2.07
CA THR A 260 -14.53 5.62 1.68
C THR A 260 -14.60 5.79 0.16
N PRO A 261 -14.95 6.98 -0.36
CA PRO A 261 -14.99 7.23 -1.80
C PRO A 261 -13.69 6.83 -2.50
N LEU A 262 -13.79 6.33 -3.74
CA LEU A 262 -12.64 5.94 -4.54
C LEU A 262 -11.64 7.08 -4.70
N GLU A 263 -12.14 8.31 -4.82
CA GLU A 263 -11.33 9.49 -4.96
C GLU A 263 -10.49 9.78 -3.70
N THR A 264 -11.09 9.70 -2.52
CA THR A 264 -10.38 9.88 -1.24
C THR A 264 -9.31 8.80 -1.04
N ARG A 265 -9.63 7.53 -1.36
CA ARG A 265 -8.64 6.44 -1.31
C ARG A 265 -7.45 6.70 -2.23
N PHE A 266 -7.72 7.22 -3.43
CA PHE A 266 -6.68 7.60 -4.37
C PHE A 266 -5.84 8.78 -3.89
N GLN A 267 -6.48 9.83 -3.37
CA GLN A 267 -5.79 11.03 -2.89
C GLN A 267 -4.72 10.70 -1.84
N VAL A 268 -5.01 9.81 -0.91
CA VAL A 268 -4.04 9.37 0.09
C VAL A 268 -2.95 8.52 -0.57
N ALA A 269 -3.33 7.46 -1.26
CA ALA A 269 -2.38 6.50 -1.82
C ALA A 269 -1.40 7.10 -2.84
N CYS A 270 -1.79 8.14 -3.58
CA CYS A 270 -0.95 8.71 -4.64
C CYS A 270 0.30 9.46 -4.13
N PHE A 271 0.39 9.79 -2.85
CA PHE A 271 1.59 10.42 -2.28
C PHE A 271 2.69 9.41 -1.90
N GLY A 272 2.34 8.13 -1.75
CA GLY A 272 3.30 7.04 -1.56
C GLY A 272 3.74 6.36 -2.86
N SER A 273 4.35 5.18 -2.73
CA SER A 273 4.59 4.25 -3.85
C SER A 273 3.25 3.62 -4.24
N PHE A 274 2.64 4.19 -5.25
CA PHE A 274 1.22 4.03 -5.57
C PHE A 274 0.88 2.69 -6.19
N GLY A 275 -0.21 2.08 -5.72
CA GLY A 275 -0.80 0.88 -6.28
C GLY A 275 -2.28 0.69 -5.94
N TYR A 276 -2.79 -0.46 -6.30
CA TYR A 276 -4.14 -0.93 -6.00
C TYR A 276 -4.09 -2.31 -5.35
N GLU A 277 -5.04 -2.57 -4.46
CA GLU A 277 -5.19 -3.86 -3.79
C GLU A 277 -6.68 -4.16 -3.60
N CYS A 278 -7.34 -4.50 -4.69
CA CYS A 278 -8.77 -4.77 -4.73
C CYS A 278 -9.14 -5.63 -5.94
N ASN A 279 -10.32 -6.24 -5.92
CA ASN A 279 -10.81 -7.05 -7.04
C ASN A 279 -11.38 -6.20 -8.17
N LEU A 280 -10.57 -5.87 -9.16
CA LEU A 280 -10.98 -5.09 -10.33
C LEU A 280 -12.07 -5.79 -11.17
N CYS A 281 -12.21 -7.12 -11.04
CA CYS A 281 -13.23 -7.86 -11.79
C CYS A 281 -14.64 -7.58 -11.29
N ASP A 282 -14.80 -7.09 -10.05
CA ASP A 282 -16.07 -6.80 -9.42
C ASP A 282 -16.42 -5.31 -9.47
N MET A 283 -15.48 -4.47 -9.93
CA MET A 283 -15.70 -3.03 -10.08
C MET A 283 -16.63 -2.68 -11.23
N LYS A 284 -17.44 -1.66 -11.03
CA LYS A 284 -18.31 -1.10 -12.07
C LYS A 284 -17.48 -0.39 -13.13
N LYS A 285 -18.08 -0.23 -14.32
CA LYS A 285 -17.42 0.46 -15.43
C LYS A 285 -17.01 1.89 -15.07
N GLU A 286 -17.87 2.61 -14.36
CA GLU A 286 -17.62 3.98 -13.93
C GLU A 286 -16.41 4.10 -12.98
N GLU A 287 -16.24 3.13 -12.08
CA GLU A 287 -15.09 3.07 -11.17
C GLU A 287 -13.79 2.79 -11.95
N LYS A 288 -13.83 1.89 -12.93
CA LYS A 288 -12.68 1.61 -13.80
C LYS A 288 -12.28 2.82 -14.65
N GLU A 289 -13.25 3.58 -15.17
CA GLU A 289 -12.95 4.82 -15.88
C GLU A 289 -12.31 5.88 -14.94
N ALA A 290 -12.83 6.02 -13.71
CA ALA A 290 -12.22 6.89 -12.70
C ALA A 290 -10.77 6.45 -12.38
N MET A 291 -10.52 5.14 -12.26
CA MET A 291 -9.16 4.61 -12.07
C MET A 291 -8.22 4.95 -13.24
N LYS A 292 -8.70 4.87 -14.48
CA LYS A 292 -7.90 5.28 -15.66
C LYS A 292 -7.46 6.74 -15.56
N GLU A 293 -8.39 7.62 -15.15
CA GLU A 293 -8.09 9.04 -14.94
C GLU A 293 -7.10 9.25 -13.78
N GLN A 294 -7.27 8.54 -12.68
CA GLN A 294 -6.35 8.55 -11.53
C GLN A 294 -4.95 8.10 -11.92
N ILE A 295 -4.84 6.99 -12.63
CA ILE A 295 -3.57 6.45 -13.13
C ILE A 295 -2.90 7.42 -14.12
N ALA A 296 -3.67 8.03 -15.01
CA ALA A 296 -3.13 9.03 -15.94
C ALA A 296 -2.62 10.28 -15.20
N LEU A 297 -3.36 10.75 -14.20
CA LEU A 297 -2.93 11.85 -13.34
C LEU A 297 -1.65 11.50 -12.58
N TYR A 298 -1.59 10.33 -11.95
CA TYR A 298 -0.39 9.88 -11.25
C TYR A 298 0.82 9.80 -12.19
N LYS A 299 0.68 9.22 -13.37
CA LYS A 299 1.76 9.15 -14.37
C LYS A 299 2.27 10.53 -14.78
N LYS A 300 1.37 11.51 -14.90
CA LYS A 300 1.74 12.91 -15.19
C LYS A 300 2.58 13.52 -14.08
N TRP A 301 2.27 13.22 -12.83
CA TRP A 301 2.86 13.83 -11.64
C TRP A 301 3.83 12.95 -10.88
N ARG A 302 4.03 11.70 -11.31
CA ARG A 302 4.85 10.67 -10.65
C ARG A 302 6.21 11.20 -10.18
N LYS A 303 6.91 11.92 -11.05
CA LYS A 303 8.23 12.46 -10.71
C LYS A 303 8.18 13.43 -9.53
N VAL A 304 7.18 14.30 -9.50
CA VAL A 304 6.98 15.22 -8.37
C VAL A 304 6.62 14.46 -7.10
N LEU A 305 5.66 13.54 -7.18
CA LEU A 305 5.19 12.76 -6.03
C LEU A 305 6.27 11.85 -5.43
N GLN A 306 7.10 11.20 -6.27
CA GLN A 306 8.12 10.26 -5.79
C GLN A 306 9.46 10.91 -5.43
N GLN A 307 9.80 12.06 -6.03
CA GLN A 307 11.13 12.67 -5.91
C GLN A 307 11.12 14.12 -5.43
N GLY A 308 9.93 14.71 -5.32
CA GLY A 308 9.77 16.07 -4.80
C GLY A 308 9.92 16.14 -3.29
N THR A 309 9.99 17.37 -2.79
CA THR A 309 9.98 17.64 -1.35
C THR A 309 8.55 17.63 -0.83
N PHE A 310 8.30 16.82 0.19
CA PHE A 310 7.01 16.69 0.82
C PHE A 310 6.85 17.67 1.98
N TYR A 311 5.75 18.41 1.99
CA TYR A 311 5.39 19.37 3.03
C TYR A 311 4.05 19.00 3.64
N ARG A 312 3.99 19.00 4.97
CA ARG A 312 2.76 18.86 5.76
C ARG A 312 2.18 20.25 6.03
N GLY A 313 0.88 20.39 5.83
CA GLY A 313 0.10 21.56 6.26
C GLY A 313 -0.65 21.26 7.56
N ARG A 314 -1.97 21.44 7.55
CA ARG A 314 -2.85 21.01 8.64
C ARG A 314 -2.81 19.52 8.81
N SER A 315 -2.99 19.05 10.06
CA SER A 315 -2.94 17.63 10.40
C SER A 315 -4.18 17.22 11.20
N PHE A 316 -4.57 15.95 11.11
CA PHE A 316 -5.60 15.38 11.96
C PHE A 316 -5.22 15.38 13.46
N TYR A 317 -3.96 15.63 13.79
CA TYR A 317 -3.48 15.78 15.17
C TYR A 317 -3.57 17.22 15.68
N ASP A 318 -3.89 18.21 14.84
CA ASP A 318 -4.04 19.58 15.25
C ASP A 318 -5.26 19.70 16.20
N GLY A 319 -5.11 20.47 17.28
CA GLY A 319 -6.18 20.72 18.24
C GLY A 319 -6.45 19.62 19.26
N THR A 320 -5.79 18.47 19.20
CA THR A 320 -5.96 17.39 20.20
C THR A 320 -5.47 17.77 21.59
N GLN A 321 -4.74 18.88 21.73
CA GLN A 321 -4.25 19.41 23.02
C GLN A 321 -5.16 20.46 23.67
N SER A 322 -6.16 20.97 23.00
CA SER A 322 -7.07 21.97 23.57
C SER A 322 -8.28 21.34 24.23
N GLY A 323 -8.08 20.71 25.39
CA GLY A 323 -9.16 20.18 26.23
C GLY A 323 -10.00 21.24 26.95
N MET A 324 -10.27 22.40 26.34
CA MET A 324 -11.11 23.41 26.96
C MET A 324 -11.98 24.20 25.97
N GLY A 325 -13.25 23.90 26.03
CA GLY A 325 -14.32 24.80 25.66
C GLY A 325 -14.66 24.91 24.18
N GLY A 326 -15.76 24.27 23.80
CA GLY A 326 -16.38 24.34 22.49
C GLY A 326 -16.47 25.76 21.92
N SER A 327 -15.59 26.04 20.97
CA SER A 327 -15.80 27.08 20.00
C SER A 327 -16.04 26.39 18.64
N VAL A 328 -16.91 26.94 17.83
CA VAL A 328 -17.22 26.42 16.48
C VAL A 328 -15.97 26.34 15.62
N LEU A 329 -14.93 27.11 15.92
CA LEU A 329 -13.61 27.06 15.25
C LEU A 329 -12.73 25.90 15.73
N ALA A 330 -12.99 25.31 16.90
CA ALA A 330 -12.27 24.13 17.41
C ALA A 330 -12.73 22.83 16.71
N ASP A 331 -13.92 22.82 16.14
CA ASP A 331 -14.47 21.65 15.44
C ASP A 331 -13.77 21.39 14.09
N GLU A 332 -13.04 22.37 13.54
CA GLU A 332 -12.22 22.18 12.33
C GLU A 332 -10.82 21.64 12.64
N ALA A 333 -10.33 21.89 13.83
CA ALA A 333 -9.03 21.37 14.27
C ALA A 333 -9.08 19.85 14.39
N GLY A 334 -8.15 19.15 13.70
CA GLY A 334 -8.13 17.71 13.65
C GLY A 334 -9.10 17.05 12.64
N ASN A 335 -9.88 17.85 11.91
CA ASN A 335 -10.79 17.36 10.87
C ASN A 335 -10.22 17.46 9.45
N GLN A 336 -9.15 18.24 9.26
CA GLN A 336 -8.54 18.48 7.96
C GLN A 336 -7.07 18.11 7.95
N MET A 337 -6.60 17.61 6.79
CA MET A 337 -5.21 17.30 6.52
C MET A 337 -4.80 17.90 5.17
N GLU A 338 -3.62 18.50 5.13
CA GLU A 338 -3.07 19.10 3.92
C GLU A 338 -1.67 18.58 3.64
N TRP A 339 -1.45 18.13 2.42
CA TRP A 339 -0.14 17.77 1.91
C TRP A 339 0.20 18.55 0.66
N THR A 340 1.47 18.88 0.50
CA THR A 340 2.02 19.46 -0.74
C THR A 340 3.31 18.75 -1.08
N CYS A 341 3.46 18.30 -2.31
CA CYS A 341 4.71 17.79 -2.83
C CYS A 341 5.20 18.73 -3.94
N VAL A 342 6.42 19.24 -3.81
CA VAL A 342 7.00 20.25 -4.72
C VAL A 342 8.20 19.67 -5.43
N SER A 343 8.30 19.88 -6.74
CA SER A 343 9.45 19.45 -7.54
C SER A 343 10.76 20.09 -7.05
N GLU A 344 11.88 19.42 -7.29
CA GLU A 344 13.21 19.88 -6.88
C GLU A 344 13.51 21.33 -7.34
N ASP A 345 13.09 21.70 -8.55
CA ASP A 345 13.26 23.04 -9.10
C ASP A 345 12.21 24.06 -8.61
N GLY A 346 11.27 23.65 -7.77
CA GLY A 346 10.22 24.50 -7.24
C GLY A 346 9.14 24.92 -8.25
N THR A 347 9.22 24.47 -9.50
CA THR A 347 8.33 24.96 -10.58
C THR A 347 6.99 24.24 -10.66
N LYS A 348 6.85 23.09 -10.01
CA LYS A 348 5.66 22.24 -10.04
C LYS A 348 5.31 21.75 -8.64
N ALA A 349 4.02 21.68 -8.35
CA ALA A 349 3.55 21.13 -7.09
C ALA A 349 2.26 20.33 -7.29
N VAL A 350 2.06 19.35 -6.43
CA VAL A 350 0.81 18.60 -6.28
C VAL A 350 0.39 18.70 -4.83
N GLY A 351 -0.88 19.03 -4.59
CA GLY A 351 -1.41 19.15 -3.25
C GLY A 351 -2.69 18.38 -3.03
N MET A 352 -3.02 18.19 -1.77
CA MET A 352 -4.24 17.55 -1.28
C MET A 352 -4.78 18.31 -0.10
N LEU A 353 -6.10 18.49 -0.06
CA LEU A 353 -6.87 18.80 1.15
C LEU A 353 -7.83 17.62 1.38
N MET A 354 -7.79 17.05 2.55
CA MET A 354 -8.66 15.96 2.98
C MET A 354 -9.45 16.38 4.22
N GLN A 355 -10.75 16.10 4.23
CA GLN A 355 -11.62 16.31 5.36
C GLN A 355 -12.22 14.98 5.82
N LYS A 356 -12.14 14.68 7.14
CA LYS A 356 -12.69 13.44 7.73
C LYS A 356 -14.21 13.43 7.75
N LEU A 357 -14.79 14.51 8.24
CA LEU A 357 -16.23 14.64 8.47
C LEU A 357 -16.76 15.95 7.88
N VAL A 358 -17.91 15.85 7.21
CA VAL A 358 -18.65 17.05 6.81
C VAL A 358 -19.29 17.68 8.04
N VAL A 359 -19.02 18.97 8.27
CA VAL A 359 -19.58 19.75 9.37
C VAL A 359 -20.61 20.73 8.79
N PRO A 360 -21.82 20.84 9.38
CA PRO A 360 -22.83 21.78 8.91
C PRO A 360 -22.35 23.22 9.02
N ASN A 361 -22.70 24.04 8.02
CA ASN A 361 -22.39 25.49 7.98
C ASN A 361 -20.89 25.84 8.12
N THR A 362 -20.01 24.96 7.62
CA THR A 362 -18.58 25.27 7.51
C THR A 362 -18.39 26.44 6.53
N GLN A 363 -17.32 27.21 6.76
CA GLN A 363 -16.80 28.13 5.76
C GLN A 363 -16.24 27.36 4.57
N GLN A 364 -16.06 28.05 3.45
CA GLN A 364 -15.42 27.44 2.27
C GLN A 364 -14.07 26.84 2.63
N GLN A 365 -13.81 25.64 2.10
CA GLN A 365 -12.56 24.94 2.34
C GLN A 365 -11.42 25.68 1.65
N THR A 366 -10.38 26.01 2.39
CA THR A 366 -9.21 26.72 1.88
C THR A 366 -7.98 25.83 2.07
N TYR A 367 -7.31 25.53 0.97
CA TYR A 367 -6.03 24.82 0.95
C TYR A 367 -4.87 25.80 0.94
N TYR A 368 -3.87 25.59 1.77
CA TYR A 368 -2.66 26.42 1.87
C TYR A 368 -1.44 25.62 1.39
N PRO A 369 -1.07 25.67 0.09
CA PRO A 369 0.11 24.98 -0.41
C PRO A 369 1.37 25.42 0.34
N LYS A 370 2.32 24.51 0.47
CA LYS A 370 3.60 24.75 1.13
C LYS A 370 4.75 24.58 0.17
N GLY A 371 5.88 25.27 0.45
CA GLY A 371 7.14 25.04 -0.26
C GLY A 371 7.21 25.63 -1.67
N LEU A 372 6.25 26.45 -2.10
CA LEU A 372 6.30 27.16 -3.39
C LEU A 372 7.36 28.26 -3.34
N LEU A 373 7.93 28.60 -4.52
CA LEU A 373 8.80 29.76 -4.67
C LEU A 373 7.97 31.04 -4.65
N PRO A 374 8.20 32.00 -3.73
CA PRO A 374 7.35 33.16 -3.54
C PRO A 374 7.12 33.98 -4.82
N ASP A 375 8.19 34.23 -5.58
CA ASP A 375 8.21 35.13 -6.74
C ASP A 375 7.88 34.42 -8.07
N VAL A 376 7.59 33.11 -8.02
CA VAL A 376 7.19 32.35 -9.21
C VAL A 376 5.68 32.45 -9.40
N ARG A 377 5.24 32.74 -10.61
CA ARG A 377 3.84 32.77 -10.99
C ARG A 377 3.40 31.37 -11.41
N TYR A 378 2.57 30.72 -10.59
CA TYR A 378 2.03 29.40 -10.86
C TYR A 378 0.68 29.47 -11.56
N HIS A 379 0.39 28.49 -12.38
CA HIS A 379 -0.95 28.15 -12.82
C HIS A 379 -1.55 27.14 -11.85
N PHE A 380 -2.46 27.58 -11.03
CA PHE A 380 -3.22 26.71 -10.12
C PHE A 380 -4.48 26.21 -10.80
N TYR A 381 -4.75 24.93 -10.66
CA TYR A 381 -6.01 24.31 -11.02
C TYR A 381 -6.25 23.09 -10.14
N ASN A 382 -7.50 22.86 -9.76
CA ASN A 382 -7.89 21.63 -9.09
C ASN A 382 -8.46 20.62 -10.10
N ARG A 383 -8.63 19.41 -9.62
CA ARG A 383 -9.14 18.32 -10.43
C ARG A 383 -10.65 18.46 -10.66
N LYS A 384 -11.10 18.34 -11.90
CA LYS A 384 -12.53 18.33 -12.23
C LYS A 384 -13.15 17.00 -11.81
N LEU A 385 -13.89 16.99 -10.73
CA LEU A 385 -14.58 15.80 -10.20
C LEU A 385 -16.08 15.87 -10.52
N LYS A 386 -16.69 14.69 -10.60
CA LYS A 386 -18.13 14.53 -10.76
C LYS A 386 -18.67 13.63 -9.66
N TYR A 387 -19.52 14.18 -8.86
CA TYR A 387 -20.11 13.49 -7.71
C TYR A 387 -21.43 12.84 -8.09
N ASN A 388 -21.69 11.68 -7.52
CA ASN A 388 -22.97 10.99 -7.67
C ASN A 388 -24.01 11.68 -6.76
N ILE A 389 -25.22 11.89 -7.25
CA ILE A 389 -26.30 12.49 -6.43
C ILE A 389 -26.59 11.72 -5.14
N LYS A 390 -26.24 10.43 -5.08
CA LYS A 390 -26.34 9.62 -3.85
C LYS A 390 -25.45 10.13 -2.70
N GLU A 391 -24.37 10.81 -3.02
CA GLU A 391 -23.43 11.34 -2.03
C GLU A 391 -24.00 12.54 -1.27
N PHE A 392 -25.03 13.16 -1.82
CA PHE A 392 -25.70 14.33 -1.24
C PHE A 392 -26.93 14.01 -0.39
N GLY A 393 -27.40 12.76 -0.38
CA GLY A 393 -28.59 12.35 0.35
C GLY A 393 -29.80 13.23 0.00
N ASP A 394 -30.58 13.65 0.99
CA ASP A 394 -31.74 14.52 0.79
C ASP A 394 -31.39 15.95 0.40
N LEU A 395 -30.14 16.38 0.51
CA LEU A 395 -29.69 17.71 0.05
C LEU A 395 -29.91 17.90 -1.45
N VAL A 396 -29.95 16.83 -2.24
CA VAL A 396 -30.29 16.91 -3.67
C VAL A 396 -31.63 17.61 -3.90
N ASN A 397 -32.56 17.55 -2.95
CA ASN A 397 -33.87 18.17 -3.02
C ASN A 397 -33.86 19.69 -2.86
N THR A 398 -32.76 20.29 -2.46
CA THR A 398 -32.61 21.76 -2.39
C THR A 398 -32.50 22.37 -3.78
N VAL A 399 -32.01 21.60 -4.77
CA VAL A 399 -31.83 22.04 -6.15
C VAL A 399 -32.70 21.29 -7.15
N SER A 400 -33.30 20.19 -6.73
CA SER A 400 -34.17 19.39 -7.60
C SER A 400 -35.57 20.02 -7.72
N PRO A 401 -36.12 20.18 -8.93
CA PRO A 401 -37.49 20.68 -9.12
C PRO A 401 -38.56 19.70 -8.65
N VAL A 402 -38.19 18.42 -8.41
CA VAL A 402 -39.09 17.36 -7.96
C VAL A 402 -38.45 16.67 -6.77
N HIS A 403 -39.23 16.43 -5.72
CA HIS A 403 -38.72 15.72 -4.53
C HIS A 403 -38.30 14.28 -4.87
N ILE A 404 -37.05 13.99 -4.66
CA ILE A 404 -36.44 12.67 -4.88
C ILE A 404 -36.23 12.01 -3.54
N ARG A 405 -37.02 11.00 -3.23
CA ARG A 405 -36.86 10.21 -2.01
C ARG A 405 -35.58 9.38 -2.12
N GLN A 406 -34.69 9.51 -1.13
CA GLN A 406 -33.44 8.73 -1.03
C GLN A 406 -33.76 7.21 -1.14
N ASP A 407 -32.90 6.48 -1.84
CA ASP A 407 -32.99 5.04 -2.11
C ASP A 407 -34.24 4.55 -2.85
N SER A 408 -35.13 5.46 -3.28
CA SER A 408 -36.21 5.12 -4.17
C SER A 408 -35.71 4.61 -5.54
N LEU A 409 -36.56 3.89 -6.28
CA LEU A 409 -36.24 3.48 -7.67
C LEU A 409 -35.86 4.68 -8.54
N THR A 410 -36.58 5.80 -8.40
CA THR A 410 -36.27 7.05 -9.09
C THR A 410 -34.85 7.54 -8.76
N HIS A 411 -34.49 7.57 -7.47
CA HIS A 411 -33.14 7.95 -7.04
C HIS A 411 -32.07 7.02 -7.60
N GLN A 412 -32.30 5.71 -7.55
CA GLN A 412 -31.39 4.70 -8.10
C GLN A 412 -31.19 4.83 -9.62
N VAL A 413 -32.25 5.12 -10.35
CA VAL A 413 -32.19 5.32 -11.81
C VAL A 413 -31.49 6.64 -12.13
N LEU A 414 -31.91 7.74 -11.51
CA LEU A 414 -31.31 9.06 -11.74
C LEU A 414 -29.82 9.08 -11.41
N SER A 415 -29.39 8.42 -10.34
CA SER A 415 -27.98 8.36 -9.93
C SER A 415 -27.06 7.73 -10.98
N LYS A 416 -27.59 6.97 -11.94
CA LYS A 416 -26.79 6.42 -13.05
C LYS A 416 -26.48 7.47 -14.11
N PHE A 417 -27.31 8.49 -14.25
CA PHE A 417 -27.21 9.45 -15.35
C PHE A 417 -26.89 10.87 -14.87
N VAL A 418 -27.32 11.24 -13.67
CA VAL A 418 -27.14 12.58 -13.12
C VAL A 418 -25.91 12.59 -12.24
N LYS A 419 -24.95 13.43 -12.61
CA LYS A 419 -23.75 13.73 -11.84
C LYS A 419 -23.74 15.22 -11.54
N MET A 420 -23.28 15.61 -10.37
CA MET A 420 -23.02 16.99 -10.02
C MET A 420 -21.54 17.30 -10.24
N ASP A 421 -21.25 18.40 -10.89
CA ASP A 421 -19.88 18.87 -11.05
C ASP A 421 -19.37 19.40 -9.71
N GLY A 422 -18.13 19.03 -9.35
CA GLY A 422 -17.43 19.63 -8.23
C GLY A 422 -16.98 21.05 -8.54
N GLU A 423 -16.72 21.81 -7.52
CA GLU A 423 -16.14 23.15 -7.67
C GLU A 423 -14.79 23.06 -8.37
N THR A 424 -14.51 23.99 -9.25
CA THR A 424 -13.26 24.04 -10.00
C THR A 424 -12.67 25.44 -9.97
N GLU A 425 -11.39 25.48 -9.66
CA GLU A 425 -10.56 26.67 -9.73
C GLU A 425 -9.54 26.53 -10.84
N ASP A 426 -9.32 27.60 -11.60
CA ASP A 426 -8.33 27.64 -12.68
C ASP A 426 -7.86 29.09 -12.87
N PHE A 427 -6.69 29.43 -12.27
CA PHE A 427 -6.17 30.79 -12.30
C PHE A 427 -4.65 30.82 -12.12
N HIS A 428 -4.07 32.02 -12.25
CA HIS A 428 -2.65 32.25 -12.04
C HIS A 428 -2.41 33.18 -10.85
N ALA A 429 -1.49 32.78 -9.95
CA ALA A 429 -1.06 33.61 -8.83
C ALA A 429 0.41 33.36 -8.51
N TYR A 430 1.01 34.27 -7.74
CA TYR A 430 2.37 34.08 -7.23
C TYR A 430 2.38 33.06 -6.08
N GLY A 431 3.53 32.43 -5.88
CA GLY A 431 3.67 31.41 -4.85
C GLY A 431 3.39 31.93 -3.44
N ASP A 432 3.81 33.14 -3.12
CA ASP A 432 3.48 33.80 -1.84
C ASP A 432 1.98 33.98 -1.66
N THR A 433 1.29 34.46 -2.70
CA THR A 433 -0.18 34.64 -2.68
C THR A 433 -0.89 33.31 -2.46
N LEU A 434 -0.45 32.25 -3.11
CA LEU A 434 -1.03 30.90 -2.92
C LEU A 434 -0.76 30.36 -1.51
N MET A 435 0.47 30.52 -0.99
CA MET A 435 0.85 29.99 0.33
C MET A 435 0.20 30.72 1.50
N TYR A 436 0.00 32.05 1.40
CA TYR A 436 -0.51 32.88 2.50
C TYR A 436 -1.97 33.27 2.32
N GLY A 437 -2.45 33.45 1.10
CA GLY A 437 -3.86 33.72 0.81
C GLY A 437 -4.71 32.46 0.80
N GLY A 438 -4.09 31.33 0.48
CA GLY A 438 -4.77 30.08 0.26
C GLY A 438 -5.59 30.04 -1.05
N VAL A 439 -6.16 28.89 -1.34
CA VAL A 439 -7.02 28.66 -2.52
C VAL A 439 -8.25 27.87 -2.09
N HIS A 440 -9.39 28.18 -2.71
CA HIS A 440 -10.59 27.39 -2.52
C HIS A 440 -10.46 26.06 -3.28
N VAL A 441 -10.92 24.96 -2.67
CA VAL A 441 -10.88 23.63 -3.24
C VAL A 441 -12.12 22.82 -2.87
#